data_ee7188f5b27e9eab58a60b6265aed215
#
_entry.id   ee7188f5b27e9eab58a60b6265aed215
#
_cell.length_a   1.000
_cell.length_b   1.000
_cell.length_c   1.000
_cell.angle_alpha   90.00
_cell.angle_beta   90.00
_cell.angle_gamma   90.00
#
_symmetry.space_group_name_H-M   'P 1'
#
loop_
_entity.id
_entity.type
_entity.pdbx_description
1 polymer ?
#
loop_
_entity_poly.entity_id
_entity_poly.type
_entity_poly.pdbx_seq_one_letter_code
_entity_poly.pdbx_strand_id
1 'polypeptide(L)'
;NATSDKHLAAVASLRLARIQLEQGNADAALSTLKDITDPAFEGAVKEVKGDVLVAQEKFDDARMAYSEALEANSGNMLLEMKLDNLPVAAAK
;
A
#
# COMPACT_ATOMS: atom_id res chain seq x y z
N ASN A 1 6.48 -11.16 -23.35
CA ASN A 1 6.06 -12.50 -22.97
C ASN A 1 5.12 -12.45 -21.78
N ALA A 2 4.63 -13.60 -21.35
CA ALA A 2 3.63 -13.65 -20.28
C ALA A 2 4.13 -13.03 -18.97
N THR A 3 5.40 -13.23 -18.62
CA THR A 3 5.96 -12.66 -17.40
C THR A 3 6.02 -11.13 -17.47
N SER A 4 6.45 -10.61 -18.60
CA SER A 4 6.50 -9.17 -18.80
C SER A 4 5.11 -8.55 -18.77
N ASP A 5 4.12 -9.25 -19.34
CA ASP A 5 2.75 -8.75 -19.35
C ASP A 5 2.18 -8.69 -17.92
N LYS A 6 2.45 -9.69 -17.10
CA LYS A 6 2.01 -9.67 -15.72
C LYS A 6 2.66 -8.55 -14.93
N HIS A 7 3.93 -8.31 -15.19
CA HIS A 7 4.67 -7.24 -14.53
C HIS A 7 4.07 -5.88 -14.88
N LEU A 8 3.84 -5.65 -16.18
CA LEU A 8 3.22 -4.41 -16.61
C LEU A 8 1.83 -4.24 -16.06
N ALA A 9 1.06 -5.32 -16.00
CA ALA A 9 -0.28 -5.27 -15.43
C ALA A 9 -0.23 -4.86 -13.96
N ALA A 10 0.74 -5.40 -13.20
CA ALA A 10 0.88 -5.05 -11.80
C ALA A 10 1.24 -3.58 -11.62
N VAL A 11 2.14 -3.06 -12.46
CA VAL A 11 2.49 -1.65 -12.40
C VAL A 11 1.29 -0.78 -12.69
N ALA A 12 0.51 -1.14 -13.72
CA ALA A 12 -0.68 -0.38 -14.08
C ALA A 12 -1.71 -0.41 -12.95
N SER A 13 -1.88 -1.58 -12.31
CA SER A 13 -2.83 -1.71 -11.21
C SER A 13 -2.40 -0.88 -9.99
N LEU A 14 -1.11 -0.83 -9.70
CA LEU A 14 -0.62 0.02 -8.61
C LEU A 14 -0.94 1.48 -8.88
N ARG A 15 -0.71 1.92 -10.11
CA ARG A 15 -1.02 3.30 -10.48
C ARG A 15 -2.49 3.58 -10.37
N LEU A 16 -3.31 2.65 -10.81
CA LEU A 16 -4.76 2.79 -10.71
C LEU A 16 -5.20 2.91 -9.25
N ALA A 17 -4.66 2.05 -8.39
CA ALA A 17 -5.01 2.10 -6.97
C ALA A 17 -4.67 3.46 -6.37
N ARG A 18 -3.50 4.02 -6.71
CA ARG A 18 -3.13 5.34 -6.21
C ARG A 18 -4.07 6.43 -6.71
N ILE A 19 -4.46 6.35 -7.98
CA ILE A 19 -5.39 7.32 -8.55
C ILE A 19 -6.74 7.20 -7.86
N GLN A 20 -7.21 5.98 -7.65
CA GLN A 20 -8.49 5.76 -6.96
C GLN A 20 -8.44 6.33 -5.55
N LEU A 21 -7.33 6.17 -4.86
CA LEU A 21 -7.15 6.73 -3.54
C LEU A 21 -7.24 8.25 -3.58
N GLU A 22 -6.56 8.88 -4.54
CA GLU A 22 -6.59 10.32 -4.68
C GLU A 22 -7.98 10.84 -4.98
N GLN A 23 -8.79 10.04 -5.65
CA GLN A 23 -10.18 10.39 -5.96
C GLN A 23 -11.12 10.16 -4.79
N GLY A 24 -10.61 9.67 -3.68
CA GLY A 24 -11.44 9.38 -2.52
C GLY A 24 -12.12 8.03 -2.57
N ASN A 25 -11.72 7.16 -3.50
CA ASN A 25 -12.32 5.84 -3.67
C ASN A 25 -11.48 4.78 -2.98
N ALA A 26 -11.47 4.80 -1.65
CA ALA A 26 -10.63 3.89 -0.88
C ALA A 26 -10.99 2.42 -1.13
N ASP A 27 -12.29 2.12 -1.18
CA ASP A 27 -12.73 0.74 -1.40
C ASP A 27 -12.30 0.22 -2.76
N ALA A 28 -12.39 1.06 -3.79
CA ALA A 28 -11.95 0.68 -5.13
C ALA A 28 -10.45 0.45 -5.15
N ALA A 29 -9.69 1.30 -4.45
CA ALA A 29 -8.25 1.15 -4.38
C ALA A 29 -7.88 -0.19 -3.73
N LEU A 30 -8.53 -0.55 -2.63
CA LEU A 30 -8.26 -1.82 -1.97
C LEU A 30 -8.58 -3.00 -2.88
N SER A 31 -9.69 -2.92 -3.61
CA SER A 31 -10.08 -3.97 -4.54
C SER A 31 -9.03 -4.13 -5.64
N THR A 32 -8.55 -3.01 -6.18
CA THR A 32 -7.51 -3.05 -7.21
C THR A 32 -6.24 -3.70 -6.69
N LEU A 33 -5.85 -3.38 -5.46
CA LEU A 33 -4.65 -3.95 -4.86
C LEU A 33 -4.76 -5.46 -4.69
N LYS A 34 -5.95 -5.97 -4.39
CA LYS A 34 -6.15 -7.40 -4.22
C LYS A 34 -5.88 -8.19 -5.49
N ASP A 35 -6.05 -7.56 -6.64
CA ASP A 35 -5.82 -8.23 -7.92
C ASP A 35 -4.33 -8.38 -8.25
N ILE A 36 -3.47 -7.71 -7.51
CA ILE A 36 -2.03 -7.78 -7.73
C ILE A 36 -1.48 -8.94 -6.91
N THR A 37 -1.14 -10.03 -7.59
CA THR A 37 -0.68 -11.24 -6.91
C THR A 37 0.80 -11.54 -7.16
N ASP A 38 1.50 -10.71 -7.93
CA ASP A 38 2.91 -10.89 -8.21
C ASP A 38 3.72 -10.62 -6.93
N PRO A 39 4.48 -11.61 -6.41
CA PRO A 39 5.23 -11.41 -5.17
C PRO A 39 6.24 -10.26 -5.26
N ALA A 40 6.72 -9.93 -6.46
CA ALA A 40 7.68 -8.85 -6.63
C ALA A 40 7.09 -7.50 -6.22
N PHE A 41 5.76 -7.39 -6.18
CA PHE A 41 5.08 -6.14 -5.86
C PHE A 41 4.49 -6.13 -4.46
N GLU A 42 4.77 -7.16 -3.66
CA GLU A 42 4.16 -7.27 -2.35
C GLU A 42 4.44 -6.05 -1.47
N GLY A 43 5.69 -5.58 -1.45
CA GLY A 43 6.03 -4.42 -0.65
C GLY A 43 5.28 -3.17 -1.11
N ALA A 44 5.22 -2.96 -2.43
CA ALA A 44 4.52 -1.80 -2.97
C ALA A 44 3.02 -1.87 -2.69
N VAL A 45 2.44 -3.07 -2.82
CA VAL A 45 1.02 -3.27 -2.52
C VAL A 45 0.74 -2.93 -1.06
N LYS A 46 1.58 -3.41 -0.15
CA LYS A 46 1.39 -3.15 1.28
C LYS A 46 1.52 -1.66 1.60
N GLU A 47 2.46 -0.99 0.93
CA GLU A 47 2.62 0.45 1.14
C GLU A 47 1.38 1.23 0.72
N VAL A 48 0.85 0.93 -0.48
CA VAL A 48 -0.35 1.63 -0.94
C VAL A 48 -1.54 1.26 -0.07
N LYS A 49 -1.62 0.00 0.36
CA LYS A 49 -2.67 -0.42 1.28
C LYS A 49 -2.61 0.40 2.57
N GLY A 50 -1.41 0.63 3.09
CA GLY A 50 -1.26 1.48 4.26
C GLY A 50 -1.76 2.89 3.99
N ASP A 51 -1.44 3.44 2.82
CA ASP A 51 -1.91 4.78 2.47
C ASP A 51 -3.44 4.84 2.42
N VAL A 52 -4.08 3.80 1.89
CA VAL A 52 -5.54 3.73 1.86
C VAL A 52 -6.11 3.70 3.27
N LEU A 53 -5.51 2.87 4.13
CA LEU A 53 -5.97 2.73 5.51
C LEU A 53 -5.82 4.04 6.29
N VAL A 54 -4.75 4.79 6.01
CA VAL A 54 -4.59 6.12 6.61
C VAL A 54 -5.74 7.03 6.18
N ALA A 55 -6.09 6.99 4.90
CA ALA A 55 -7.20 7.81 4.41
C ALA A 55 -8.52 7.43 5.08
N GLN A 56 -8.66 6.16 5.48
CA GLN A 56 -9.84 5.67 6.18
C GLN A 56 -9.72 5.88 7.69
N GLU A 57 -8.62 6.46 8.15
CA GLU A 57 -8.33 6.68 9.57
C GLU A 57 -8.23 5.38 10.37
N LYS A 58 -7.86 4.30 9.69
CA LYS A 58 -7.60 3.01 10.33
C LYS A 58 -6.11 2.90 10.61
N PHE A 59 -5.66 3.64 11.60
CA PHE A 59 -4.22 3.84 11.79
C PHE A 59 -3.49 2.60 12.31
N ASP A 60 -4.14 1.78 13.12
CA ASP A 60 -3.51 0.55 13.59
C ASP A 60 -3.30 -0.42 12.43
N ASP A 61 -4.30 -0.54 11.56
CA ASP A 61 -4.18 -1.39 10.39
C ASP A 61 -3.14 -0.83 9.41
N ALA A 62 -3.10 0.49 9.29
CA ALA A 62 -2.10 1.14 8.43
C ALA A 62 -0.68 0.84 8.94
N ARG A 63 -0.50 0.87 10.26
CA ARG A 63 0.80 0.56 10.84
C ARG A 63 1.23 -0.86 10.50
N MET A 64 0.30 -1.81 10.57
CA MET A 64 0.61 -3.19 10.20
C MET A 64 1.00 -3.28 8.72
N ALA A 65 0.25 -2.60 7.86
CA ALA A 65 0.53 -2.65 6.43
C ALA A 65 1.90 -2.05 6.11
N TYR A 66 2.22 -0.90 6.70
CA TYR A 66 3.52 -0.29 6.48
C TYR A 66 4.65 -1.14 7.05
N SER A 67 4.42 -1.77 8.20
CA SER A 67 5.43 -2.66 8.78
C SER A 67 5.71 -3.84 7.88
N GLU A 68 4.67 -4.43 7.29
CA GLU A 68 4.83 -5.53 6.36
C GLU A 68 5.53 -5.07 5.09
N ALA A 69 5.22 -3.86 4.63
CA ALA A 69 5.90 -3.29 3.47
C ALA A 69 7.39 -3.12 3.75
N LEU A 70 7.71 -2.68 4.96
CA LEU A 70 9.09 -2.46 5.36
C LEU A 70 9.85 -3.77 5.46
N GLU A 71 9.20 -4.85 5.90
CA GLU A 71 9.81 -6.17 5.93
C GLU A 71 10.20 -6.63 4.53
N ALA A 72 9.33 -6.34 3.56
CA ALA A 72 9.60 -6.71 2.17
C ALA A 72 10.65 -5.81 1.53
N ASN A 73 10.85 -4.62 2.09
CA ASN A 73 11.66 -3.59 1.45
C ASN A 73 12.43 -2.82 2.52
N SER A 74 13.26 -3.54 3.25
CA SER A 74 13.99 -2.99 4.38
C SER A 74 14.89 -1.84 3.96
N GLY A 75 15.04 -0.87 4.84
CA GLY A 75 15.85 0.30 4.55
C GLY A 75 15.13 1.38 3.77
N ASN A 76 13.85 1.22 3.52
CA ASN A 76 13.08 2.23 2.81
C ASN A 76 12.72 3.38 3.77
N MET A 77 13.46 4.47 3.63
CA MET A 77 13.30 5.61 4.54
C MET A 77 11.90 6.24 4.45
N LEU A 78 11.31 6.23 3.26
CA LEU A 78 9.98 6.80 3.11
C LEU A 78 8.96 6.01 3.93
N LEU A 79 9.06 4.67 3.91
CA LEU A 79 8.18 3.83 4.73
C LEU A 79 8.39 4.08 6.21
N GLU A 80 9.66 4.24 6.62
CA GLU A 80 9.93 4.53 8.02
C GLU A 80 9.33 5.86 8.43
N MET A 81 9.41 6.86 7.57
CA MET A 81 8.79 8.15 7.84
C MET A 81 7.28 8.04 7.92
N LYS A 82 6.66 7.25 7.05
CA LYS A 82 5.22 7.05 7.08
C LYS A 82 4.79 6.42 8.40
N LEU A 83 5.55 5.43 8.86
CA LEU A 83 5.28 4.79 10.14
C LEU A 83 5.41 5.78 11.30
N ASP A 84 6.47 6.57 11.28
CA ASP A 84 6.73 7.53 12.36
C ASP A 84 5.66 8.60 12.42
N ASN A 85 5.06 8.94 11.28
CA ASN A 85 4.08 10.01 11.22
C ASN A 85 2.65 9.56 11.51
N LEU A 86 2.43 8.25 11.70
CA LEU A 86 1.10 7.78 12.03
C LEU A 86 0.68 8.25 13.41
N PRO A 87 -0.58 8.68 13.57
CA PRO A 87 -1.09 9.03 14.89
C PRO A 87 -1.02 7.83 15.83
N VAL A 88 -0.77 8.11 17.11
CA VAL A 88 -0.74 7.07 18.14
C VAL A 88 -2.17 6.87 18.64
N ALA A 89 -2.79 5.76 18.24
CA ALA A 89 -4.19 5.53 18.55
C ALA A 89 -4.46 5.45 20.04
N ALA A 90 -3.50 4.95 20.80
CA ALA A 90 -3.67 4.73 22.22
C ALA A 90 -3.38 5.97 23.05
N ALA A 91 -3.28 7.11 22.42
CA ALA A 91 -2.86 8.34 23.10
C ALA A 91 -3.99 8.96 23.92
N LYS A 92 -4.69 8.20 24.68
CA LYS A 92 -5.68 8.79 25.58
C LYS A 92 -5.79 8.08 26.87
#